data_e4aecb7b01b4e65ddda7cb7efe81e931
#
_entry.id   e4aecb7b01b4e65ddda7cb7efe81e931
#
_cell.length_a   1.000
_cell.length_b   1.000
_cell.length_c   1.000
_cell.angle_alpha   90.00
_cell.angle_beta   90.00
_cell.angle_gamma   90.00
#
_symmetry.space_group_name_H-M   'P 1'
#
loop_
_entity.id
_entity.type
_entity.pdbx_description
1 polymer ?
#
loop_
_entity_poly.entity_id
_entity_poly.type
_entity_poly.pdbx_seq_one_letter_code
_entity_poly.pdbx_strand_id
1 'polypeptide(L)'
;MNDISQWYGVLGVSPTASPKTIKEAYRELAQLWHPDRYVDDPELKARAESEIKEINQAYSEIKAHLSAKVNAPDTVVASKTKVHSIINKVQSTPESYYQQGVNFAEEQRYEDALTSFAQAIKLNPNYLEAYQYRGFILGKMGFNLRADAEFKKAHQIKLKNRFKQPQKYTIYNEQHSDNATEVPLKAETSLWLKCRQTILSNDKPCNSLIITQSGEIAGSNNSPEIQLWQARIGQPIGSLQGHSDRVTCLALSPSGQTLISGSKDQTIKFWDLRNKKLMRTFTGEFDGHLNEITTVAISPDNQILLSCDLDNSLKVWSVNHARVIKNISFSADVTCLAINPNGQLFCSGGLESQIRIRQIKDGQVIRSINNQSGVLSIAFSPDGKLLATSGFNRTIKLWDLVTGKEICTFTGHLDRISKVIFSPDGQTLISSSWDNTIRLWSLNTAQEIACIQAHANPIKTMAIAPNGQTLISSSSDRQIKLWQSNF
;
A
#
# COMPACT_ATOMS: atom_id res chain seq x y z
N MET A 1 -31.58 28.47 -0.47
CA MET A 1 -30.42 29.22 -0.99
C MET A 1 -29.30 28.20 -1.09
N ASN A 2 -28.96 27.80 -2.31
CA ASN A 2 -27.85 26.84 -2.48
C ASN A 2 -26.57 27.56 -2.08
N ASP A 3 -25.85 26.94 -1.17
CA ASP A 3 -24.60 27.48 -0.65
C ASP A 3 -23.56 27.46 -1.79
N ILE A 4 -23.22 28.65 -2.31
CA ILE A 4 -22.28 28.79 -3.43
C ILE A 4 -20.88 28.28 -3.10
N SER A 5 -20.57 28.13 -1.81
CA SER A 5 -19.32 27.56 -1.33
C SER A 5 -19.13 26.10 -1.79
N GLN A 6 -20.22 25.35 -1.99
CA GLN A 6 -20.18 24.00 -2.55
C GLN A 6 -19.54 23.97 -3.94
N TRP A 7 -19.88 24.94 -4.80
CA TRP A 7 -19.37 25.00 -6.19
C TRP A 7 -17.87 25.35 -6.25
N TYR A 8 -17.41 26.21 -5.33
CA TYR A 8 -15.97 26.46 -5.19
C TYR A 8 -15.22 25.20 -4.75
N GLY A 9 -15.84 24.37 -3.91
CA GLY A 9 -15.32 23.06 -3.50
C GLY A 9 -15.20 22.10 -4.68
N VAL A 10 -16.21 22.02 -5.57
CA VAL A 10 -16.17 21.18 -6.78
C VAL A 10 -14.99 21.54 -7.69
N LEU A 11 -14.71 22.83 -7.90
CA LEU A 11 -13.54 23.27 -8.65
C LEU A 11 -12.24 23.21 -7.83
N GLY A 12 -12.33 22.98 -6.50
CA GLY A 12 -11.18 22.95 -5.58
C GLY A 12 -10.43 24.28 -5.52
N VAL A 13 -11.17 25.36 -5.51
CA VAL A 13 -10.65 26.73 -5.38
C VAL A 13 -11.31 27.44 -4.21
N SER A 14 -10.58 28.39 -3.61
CA SER A 14 -11.13 29.22 -2.55
C SER A 14 -12.29 30.10 -3.07
N PRO A 15 -13.34 30.40 -2.25
CA PRO A 15 -14.36 31.39 -2.56
C PRO A 15 -13.81 32.80 -2.84
N THR A 16 -12.56 33.06 -2.43
CA THR A 16 -11.82 34.30 -2.69
C THR A 16 -10.87 34.21 -3.89
N ALA A 17 -10.88 33.09 -4.61
CA ALA A 17 -10.00 32.89 -5.75
C ALA A 17 -10.26 33.89 -6.88
N SER A 18 -9.18 34.28 -7.57
CA SER A 18 -9.31 35.17 -8.71
C SER A 18 -10.06 34.51 -9.88
N PRO A 19 -10.80 35.28 -10.72
CA PRO A 19 -11.45 34.73 -11.91
C PRO A 19 -10.50 33.95 -12.83
N LYS A 20 -9.21 34.31 -12.84
CA LYS A 20 -8.18 33.64 -13.60
C LYS A 20 -7.89 32.24 -13.01
N THR A 21 -7.74 32.14 -11.70
CA THR A 21 -7.51 30.89 -10.97
C THR A 21 -8.69 29.92 -11.12
N ILE A 22 -9.93 30.46 -11.05
CA ILE A 22 -11.13 29.65 -11.24
C ILE A 22 -11.20 29.08 -12.67
N LYS A 23 -10.85 29.88 -13.68
CA LYS A 23 -10.80 29.43 -15.08
C LYS A 23 -9.69 28.40 -15.36
N GLU A 24 -8.54 28.54 -14.71
CA GLU A 24 -7.43 27.59 -14.80
C GLU A 24 -7.82 26.25 -14.18
N ALA A 25 -8.38 26.25 -12.97
CA ALA A 25 -8.87 25.05 -12.30
C ALA A 25 -9.97 24.33 -13.10
N TYR A 26 -10.91 25.05 -13.65
CA TYR A 26 -11.93 24.49 -14.55
C TYR A 26 -11.29 23.79 -15.76
N ARG A 27 -10.31 24.42 -16.44
CA ARG A 27 -9.66 23.83 -17.62
C ARG A 27 -8.90 22.56 -17.28
N GLU A 28 -8.20 22.55 -16.16
CA GLU A 28 -7.44 21.38 -15.70
C GLU A 28 -8.37 20.20 -15.41
N LEU A 29 -9.49 20.46 -14.73
CA LEU A 29 -10.48 19.44 -14.41
C LEU A 29 -11.23 18.95 -15.67
N ALA A 30 -11.60 19.83 -16.57
CA ALA A 30 -12.27 19.47 -17.82
C ALA A 30 -11.36 18.63 -18.73
N GLN A 31 -10.04 18.90 -18.76
CA GLN A 31 -9.08 18.06 -19.47
C GLN A 31 -8.89 16.70 -18.79
N LEU A 32 -8.92 16.66 -17.47
CA LEU A 32 -8.74 15.43 -16.71
C LEU A 32 -9.91 14.47 -16.92
N TRP A 33 -11.14 15.00 -16.89
CA TRP A 33 -12.38 14.23 -16.96
C TRP A 33 -13.00 14.20 -18.37
N HIS A 34 -12.21 14.48 -19.42
CA HIS A 34 -12.74 14.39 -20.78
C HIS A 34 -13.09 12.92 -21.14
N PRO A 35 -14.35 12.62 -21.53
CA PRO A 35 -14.79 11.25 -21.79
C PRO A 35 -13.95 10.50 -22.84
N ASP A 36 -13.37 11.22 -23.81
CA ASP A 36 -12.52 10.64 -24.86
C ASP A 36 -11.20 10.04 -24.34
N ARG A 37 -10.85 10.31 -23.09
CA ARG A 37 -9.66 9.70 -22.47
C ARG A 37 -9.92 8.31 -21.90
N TYR A 38 -11.18 7.91 -21.82
CA TYR A 38 -11.64 6.68 -21.17
C TYR A 38 -12.44 5.79 -22.14
N VAL A 39 -12.10 5.84 -23.44
CA VAL A 39 -12.84 5.15 -24.52
C VAL A 39 -12.84 3.63 -24.31
N ASP A 40 -11.75 3.08 -23.74
CA ASP A 40 -11.56 1.64 -23.55
C ASP A 40 -12.14 1.09 -22.24
N ASP A 41 -12.70 1.95 -21.37
CA ASP A 41 -13.30 1.56 -20.08
C ASP A 41 -14.68 2.18 -19.91
N PRO A 42 -15.77 1.43 -20.15
CA PRO A 42 -17.15 1.93 -20.09
C PRO A 42 -17.56 2.48 -18.73
N GLU A 43 -17.07 1.91 -17.61
CA GLU A 43 -17.41 2.35 -16.26
C GLU A 43 -16.71 3.68 -15.93
N LEU A 44 -15.43 3.79 -16.28
CA LEU A 44 -14.68 5.05 -16.12
C LEU A 44 -15.19 6.14 -17.05
N LYS A 45 -15.67 5.81 -18.25
CA LYS A 45 -16.28 6.74 -19.17
C LYS A 45 -17.59 7.32 -18.63
N ALA A 46 -18.50 6.46 -18.14
CA ALA A 46 -19.76 6.92 -17.52
C ALA A 46 -19.51 7.80 -16.29
N ARG A 47 -18.50 7.48 -15.50
CA ARG A 47 -18.08 8.29 -14.36
C ARG A 47 -17.48 9.64 -14.82
N ALA A 48 -16.65 9.65 -15.86
CA ALA A 48 -16.08 10.86 -16.42
C ALA A 48 -17.19 11.81 -16.99
N GLU A 49 -18.22 11.25 -17.61
CA GLU A 49 -19.39 12.00 -18.08
C GLU A 49 -20.19 12.64 -16.91
N SER A 50 -20.28 11.95 -15.77
CA SER A 50 -20.92 12.51 -14.57
C SER A 50 -20.09 13.63 -13.95
N GLU A 51 -18.79 13.42 -13.79
CA GLU A 51 -17.86 14.38 -13.18
C GLU A 51 -17.73 15.65 -14.01
N ILE A 52 -17.62 15.55 -15.35
CA ILE A 52 -17.52 16.71 -16.23
C ILE A 52 -18.80 17.55 -16.22
N LYS A 53 -19.95 16.91 -16.04
CA LYS A 53 -21.22 17.59 -15.90
C LYS A 53 -21.26 18.44 -14.62
N GLU A 54 -20.80 17.90 -13.52
CA GLU A 54 -20.72 18.59 -12.23
C GLU A 54 -19.72 19.76 -12.27
N ILE A 55 -18.55 19.55 -12.88
CA ILE A 55 -17.51 20.58 -13.08
C ILE A 55 -18.06 21.75 -13.93
N ASN A 56 -18.77 21.44 -15.01
CA ASN A 56 -19.37 22.45 -15.89
C ASN A 56 -20.45 23.25 -15.15
N GLN A 57 -21.28 22.58 -14.35
CA GLN A 57 -22.29 23.23 -13.52
C GLN A 57 -21.65 24.16 -12.50
N ALA A 58 -20.64 23.68 -11.76
CA ALA A 58 -19.90 24.45 -10.77
C ALA A 58 -19.30 25.74 -11.38
N TYR A 59 -18.64 25.61 -12.53
CA TYR A 59 -18.05 26.76 -13.21
C TYR A 59 -19.11 27.78 -13.67
N SER A 60 -20.26 27.30 -14.15
CA SER A 60 -21.38 28.15 -14.58
C SER A 60 -21.98 28.94 -13.41
N GLU A 61 -22.23 28.29 -12.27
CA GLU A 61 -22.79 28.91 -11.06
C GLU A 61 -21.84 29.93 -10.43
N ILE A 62 -20.54 29.63 -10.36
CA ILE A 62 -19.53 30.57 -9.87
C ILE A 62 -19.42 31.79 -10.80
N LYS A 63 -19.45 31.57 -12.12
CA LYS A 63 -19.37 32.64 -13.09
C LYS A 63 -20.61 33.58 -13.01
N ALA A 64 -21.82 33.01 -12.83
CA ALA A 64 -23.04 33.76 -12.62
C ALA A 64 -22.96 34.62 -11.33
N HIS A 65 -22.46 34.03 -10.23
CA HIS A 65 -22.29 34.74 -8.98
C HIS A 65 -21.28 35.90 -9.07
N LEU A 66 -20.17 35.71 -9.76
CA LEU A 66 -19.17 36.74 -9.97
C LEU A 66 -19.70 37.86 -10.85
N SER A 67 -20.52 37.53 -11.87
CA SER A 67 -21.16 38.52 -12.73
C SER A 67 -22.25 39.35 -12.00
N ALA A 68 -22.98 38.72 -11.07
CA ALA A 68 -23.96 39.39 -10.22
C ALA A 68 -23.28 40.36 -9.22
N LYS A 69 -22.09 40.04 -8.78
CA LYS A 69 -21.29 40.86 -7.83
C LYS A 69 -20.70 42.12 -8.49
N VAL A 70 -20.49 42.08 -9.79
CA VAL A 70 -19.98 43.23 -10.58
C VAL A 70 -21.08 44.24 -10.90
N ASN A 71 -22.35 43.87 -10.85
CA ASN A 71 -23.51 44.71 -11.23
C ASN A 71 -24.28 45.31 -10.04
N ALA A 72 -23.73 45.24 -8.80
CA ALA A 72 -24.34 45.88 -7.64
C ALA A 72 -23.69 47.26 -7.41
N PRO A 73 -24.46 48.35 -7.21
CA PRO A 73 -23.89 49.69 -7.02
C PRO A 73 -23.23 49.81 -5.64
N ASP A 74 -22.06 50.40 -5.65
CA ASP A 74 -21.23 50.72 -4.50
C ASP A 74 -21.97 51.61 -3.49
N THR A 75 -22.01 51.18 -2.23
CA THR A 75 -22.11 52.08 -1.09
C THR A 75 -20.85 51.94 -0.23
N VAL A 76 -20.12 53.02 -0.26
CA VAL A 76 -18.88 53.30 0.45
C VAL A 76 -19.15 53.43 1.95
N VAL A 77 -18.44 52.70 2.79
CA VAL A 77 -17.98 53.24 4.09
C VAL A 77 -16.58 52.79 4.36
N ALA A 78 -15.67 53.74 4.32
CA ALA A 78 -14.30 53.61 4.72
C ALA A 78 -14.16 53.65 6.24
N SER A 79 -13.43 52.72 6.82
CA SER A 79 -12.72 53.00 8.07
C SER A 79 -11.29 52.44 8.02
N LYS A 80 -10.38 53.39 8.03
CA LYS A 80 -8.94 53.19 8.14
C LYS A 80 -8.62 52.75 9.55
N THR A 81 -7.96 51.61 9.70
CA THR A 81 -7.09 51.35 10.85
C THR A 81 -5.75 50.86 10.33
N LYS A 82 -4.77 51.77 10.40
CA LYS A 82 -3.35 51.44 10.22
C LYS A 82 -2.90 50.56 11.36
N VAL A 83 -2.57 49.32 11.10
CA VAL A 83 -1.67 48.51 11.95
C VAL A 83 -0.35 48.41 11.24
N HIS A 84 0.68 48.95 11.86
CA HIS A 84 2.07 48.83 11.43
C HIS A 84 2.48 47.37 11.51
N SER A 85 2.64 46.73 10.36
CA SER A 85 3.32 45.43 10.27
C SER A 85 4.81 45.69 9.99
N ILE A 86 5.64 45.37 10.94
CA ILE A 86 7.06 45.16 10.72
C ILE A 86 7.18 43.87 9.92
N ILE A 87 7.28 43.97 8.61
CA ILE A 87 7.55 42.84 7.74
C ILE A 87 9.07 42.61 7.77
N ASN A 88 9.50 41.65 8.55
CA ASN A 88 10.79 41.00 8.33
C ASN A 88 10.74 40.38 6.91
N LYS A 89 11.65 40.79 6.05
CA LYS A 89 11.93 40.18 4.76
C LYS A 89 12.40 38.74 4.97
N VAL A 90 11.47 37.81 5.14
CA VAL A 90 11.77 36.39 5.01
C VAL A 90 11.93 36.13 3.52
N GLN A 91 13.10 35.66 3.10
CA GLN A 91 13.35 35.22 1.75
C GLN A 91 12.28 34.18 1.37
N SER A 92 11.52 34.48 0.32
CA SER A 92 10.49 33.58 -0.23
C SER A 92 11.14 32.44 -1.00
N THR A 93 11.61 31.41 -0.28
CA THR A 93 12.19 30.19 -0.85
C THR A 93 11.13 29.08 -0.93
N PRO A 94 11.28 28.10 -1.83
CA PRO A 94 10.39 26.94 -1.88
C PRO A 94 10.27 26.22 -0.53
N GLU A 95 11.37 26.15 0.22
CA GLU A 95 11.46 25.52 1.53
C GLU A 95 10.63 26.27 2.59
N SER A 96 10.64 27.61 2.55
CA SER A 96 9.87 28.43 3.49
C SER A 96 8.36 28.25 3.28
N TYR A 97 7.91 28.19 2.03
CA TYR A 97 6.50 27.90 1.72
C TYR A 97 6.13 26.46 2.04
N TYR A 98 7.01 25.51 1.83
CA TYR A 98 6.80 24.14 2.23
C TYR A 98 6.61 24.01 3.75
N GLN A 99 7.51 24.60 4.55
CA GLN A 99 7.41 24.59 6.01
C GLN A 99 6.14 25.28 6.51
N GLN A 100 5.75 26.40 5.87
CA GLN A 100 4.48 27.06 6.17
C GLN A 100 3.27 26.15 5.89
N GLY A 101 3.30 25.39 4.79
CA GLY A 101 2.29 24.42 4.44
C GLY A 101 2.20 23.28 5.46
N VAL A 102 3.33 22.80 5.97
CA VAL A 102 3.37 21.79 7.06
C VAL A 102 2.72 22.34 8.32
N ASN A 103 3.06 23.55 8.75
CA ASN A 103 2.50 24.18 9.94
C ASN A 103 0.97 24.34 9.82
N PHE A 104 0.46 24.81 8.69
CA PHE A 104 -0.99 24.89 8.45
C PHE A 104 -1.66 23.52 8.44
N ALA A 105 -1.00 22.48 7.96
CA ALA A 105 -1.53 21.12 7.98
C ALA A 105 -1.63 20.56 9.40
N GLU A 106 -0.68 20.88 10.27
CA GLU A 106 -0.69 20.54 11.72
C GLU A 106 -1.82 21.26 12.45
N GLU A 107 -2.09 22.52 12.09
CA GLU A 107 -3.23 23.32 12.58
C GLU A 107 -4.58 22.89 11.99
N GLN A 108 -4.63 21.82 11.16
CA GLN A 108 -5.80 21.34 10.42
C GLN A 108 -6.39 22.35 9.42
N ARG A 109 -5.65 23.38 9.08
CA ARG A 109 -5.99 24.41 8.08
C ARG A 109 -5.57 23.92 6.68
N TYR A 110 -6.27 22.91 6.19
CA TYR A 110 -5.87 22.18 4.98
C TYR A 110 -5.85 23.03 3.70
N GLU A 111 -6.76 24.00 3.56
CA GLU A 111 -6.82 24.91 2.40
C GLU A 111 -5.60 25.84 2.35
N ASP A 112 -5.21 26.40 3.48
CA ASP A 112 -4.01 27.23 3.60
C ASP A 112 -2.74 26.42 3.35
N ALA A 113 -2.72 25.17 3.84
CA ALA A 113 -1.65 24.23 3.55
C ALA A 113 -1.49 23.93 2.06
N LEU A 114 -2.60 23.64 1.37
CA LEU A 114 -2.60 23.40 -0.09
C LEU A 114 -2.10 24.62 -0.88
N THR A 115 -2.48 25.82 -0.44
CA THR A 115 -2.02 27.06 -1.06
C THR A 115 -0.53 27.27 -0.89
N SER A 116 0.01 27.02 0.30
CA SER A 116 1.43 27.13 0.60
C SER A 116 2.27 26.09 -0.18
N PHE A 117 1.81 24.83 -0.26
CA PHE A 117 2.47 23.82 -1.07
C PHE A 117 2.40 24.17 -2.58
N ALA A 118 1.31 24.76 -3.05
CA ALA A 118 1.23 25.24 -4.44
C ALA A 118 2.24 26.34 -4.74
N GLN A 119 2.50 27.26 -3.80
CA GLN A 119 3.53 28.28 -3.96
C GLN A 119 4.95 27.66 -3.93
N ALA A 120 5.22 26.70 -3.06
CA ALA A 120 6.48 25.95 -3.04
C ALA A 120 6.73 25.29 -4.40
N ILE A 121 5.73 24.60 -4.95
CA ILE A 121 5.79 23.94 -6.26
C ILE A 121 5.96 24.94 -7.41
N LYS A 122 5.31 26.10 -7.33
CA LYS A 122 5.46 27.16 -8.34
C LYS A 122 6.88 27.70 -8.40
N LEU A 123 7.54 27.84 -7.26
CA LEU A 123 8.94 28.28 -7.17
C LEU A 123 9.92 27.17 -7.56
N ASN A 124 9.63 25.94 -7.21
CA ASN A 124 10.42 24.78 -7.60
C ASN A 124 9.50 23.65 -8.12
N PRO A 125 9.29 23.56 -9.46
CA PRO A 125 8.44 22.50 -10.06
C PRO A 125 8.93 21.06 -9.84
N ASN A 126 10.14 20.88 -9.31
CA ASN A 126 10.69 19.56 -8.97
C ASN A 126 10.76 19.31 -7.45
N TYR A 127 10.04 20.09 -6.65
CA TYR A 127 10.02 19.95 -5.19
C TYR A 127 9.17 18.74 -4.77
N LEU A 128 9.83 17.60 -4.66
CA LEU A 128 9.22 16.28 -4.43
C LEU A 128 8.31 16.25 -3.22
N GLU A 129 8.79 16.76 -2.08
CA GLU A 129 8.10 16.72 -0.79
C GLU A 129 6.81 17.54 -0.82
N ALA A 130 6.79 18.67 -1.53
CA ALA A 130 5.59 19.50 -1.65
C ALA A 130 4.46 18.79 -2.42
N TYR A 131 4.79 18.04 -3.48
CA TYR A 131 3.80 17.20 -4.16
C TYR A 131 3.28 16.07 -3.27
N GLN A 132 4.15 15.42 -2.49
CA GLN A 132 3.76 14.34 -1.60
C GLN A 132 2.82 14.81 -0.49
N TYR A 133 3.15 15.93 0.17
CA TYR A 133 2.30 16.48 1.22
C TYR A 133 0.99 17.04 0.69
N ARG A 134 0.99 17.67 -0.48
CA ARG A 134 -0.23 18.13 -1.15
C ARG A 134 -1.15 16.95 -1.47
N GLY A 135 -0.59 15.85 -2.00
CA GLY A 135 -1.33 14.61 -2.23
C GLY A 135 -1.91 14.03 -0.93
N PHE A 136 -1.13 14.02 0.15
CA PHE A 136 -1.60 13.56 1.46
C PHE A 136 -2.77 14.40 2.00
N ILE A 137 -2.68 15.74 1.93
CA ILE A 137 -3.76 16.62 2.37
C ILE A 137 -5.02 16.43 1.53
N LEU A 138 -4.88 16.33 0.20
CA LEU A 138 -5.99 16.06 -0.70
C LEU A 138 -6.67 14.73 -0.38
N GLY A 139 -5.91 13.68 -0.07
CA GLY A 139 -6.45 12.40 0.38
C GLY A 139 -7.22 12.49 1.70
N LYS A 140 -6.71 13.28 2.68
CA LYS A 140 -7.41 13.54 3.94
C LYS A 140 -8.73 14.31 3.75
N MET A 141 -8.79 15.19 2.76
CA MET A 141 -9.99 15.94 2.41
C MET A 141 -10.98 15.14 1.55
N GLY A 142 -10.68 13.87 1.22
CA GLY A 142 -11.52 12.99 0.41
C GLY A 142 -11.30 13.12 -1.11
N PHE A 143 -10.35 13.94 -1.57
CA PHE A 143 -10.04 14.14 -3.00
C PHE A 143 -9.04 13.10 -3.52
N ASN A 144 -9.38 11.82 -3.41
CA ASN A 144 -8.48 10.69 -3.66
C ASN A 144 -7.83 10.70 -5.05
N LEU A 145 -8.58 11.05 -6.10
CA LEU A 145 -8.05 11.10 -7.47
C LEU A 145 -7.02 12.21 -7.69
N ARG A 146 -7.23 13.36 -7.02
CA ARG A 146 -6.23 14.44 -7.03
C ARG A 146 -4.99 14.06 -6.26
N ALA A 147 -5.17 13.41 -5.12
CA ALA A 147 -4.08 12.84 -4.36
C ALA A 147 -3.22 11.89 -5.21
N ASP A 148 -3.84 11.00 -5.98
CA ASP A 148 -3.16 10.08 -6.89
C ASP A 148 -2.41 10.80 -8.01
N ALA A 149 -2.97 11.87 -8.56
CA ALA A 149 -2.29 12.69 -9.57
C ALA A 149 -1.03 13.37 -9.02
N GLU A 150 -1.10 13.90 -7.79
CA GLU A 150 0.05 14.47 -7.08
C GLU A 150 1.13 13.43 -6.79
N PHE A 151 0.74 12.24 -6.33
CA PHE A 151 1.68 11.15 -6.10
C PHE A 151 2.33 10.63 -7.38
N LYS A 152 1.58 10.55 -8.50
CA LYS A 152 2.15 10.23 -9.82
C LYS A 152 3.19 11.26 -10.25
N LYS A 153 2.92 12.55 -10.02
CA LYS A 153 3.85 13.62 -10.38
C LYS A 153 5.10 13.60 -9.49
N ALA A 154 4.94 13.38 -8.19
CA ALA A 154 6.04 13.14 -7.26
C ALA A 154 6.91 11.96 -7.71
N HIS A 155 6.31 10.87 -8.15
CA HIS A 155 7.02 9.71 -8.68
C HIS A 155 7.83 10.03 -9.95
N GLN A 156 7.25 10.77 -10.89
CA GLN A 156 7.95 11.21 -12.11
C GLN A 156 9.15 12.11 -11.81
N ILE A 157 9.02 13.04 -10.84
CA ILE A 157 10.11 13.91 -10.41
C ILE A 157 11.24 13.09 -9.79
N LYS A 158 10.88 12.11 -8.93
CA LYS A 158 11.84 11.18 -8.32
C LYS A 158 12.63 10.39 -9.37
N LEU A 159 11.95 9.88 -10.41
CA LEU A 159 12.61 9.20 -11.52
C LEU A 159 13.55 10.13 -12.28
N LYS A 160 13.15 11.37 -12.59
CA LYS A 160 14.00 12.36 -13.28
C LYS A 160 15.23 12.73 -12.46
N ASN A 161 15.09 12.89 -11.14
CA ASN A 161 16.21 13.23 -10.25
C ASN A 161 17.21 12.07 -10.12
N ARG A 162 16.76 10.83 -10.26
CA ARG A 162 17.61 9.62 -10.23
C ARG A 162 18.57 9.53 -11.41
N PHE A 163 18.19 10.10 -12.58
CA PHE A 163 19.03 10.11 -13.79
C PHE A 163 19.96 11.33 -13.89
N LYS A 164 19.87 12.32 -12.98
CA LYS A 164 20.64 13.59 -13.06
C LYS A 164 21.79 13.70 -12.07
N GLN A 165 21.98 12.78 -11.13
CA GLN A 165 23.10 12.85 -10.20
C GLN A 165 24.12 11.74 -10.43
N PRO A 166 25.35 12.06 -10.86
CA PRO A 166 26.50 11.23 -10.53
C PRO A 166 26.69 11.32 -9.01
N GLN A 167 26.74 10.18 -8.34
CA GLN A 167 26.92 10.09 -6.90
C GLN A 167 28.21 10.78 -6.47
N LYS A 168 28.13 12.01 -5.94
CA LYS A 168 29.16 12.61 -5.11
C LYS A 168 28.78 12.40 -3.65
N TYR A 169 29.40 11.41 -3.05
CA TYR A 169 29.41 11.28 -1.59
C TYR A 169 30.38 12.34 -1.05
N THR A 170 29.85 13.31 -0.31
CA THR A 170 30.66 14.21 0.50
C THR A 170 30.94 13.53 1.83
N ILE A 171 32.19 13.12 2.01
CA ILE A 171 32.71 12.60 3.27
C ILE A 171 32.91 13.81 4.19
N TYR A 172 32.23 13.85 5.31
CA TYR A 172 32.62 14.75 6.41
C TYR A 172 33.84 14.13 7.09
N ASN A 173 34.99 14.75 6.86
CA ASN A 173 36.20 14.53 7.64
C ASN A 173 36.10 15.35 8.94
N GLU A 174 35.80 14.68 10.06
CA GLU A 174 36.30 15.15 11.35
C GLU A 174 37.66 14.49 11.60
N GLN A 175 38.66 15.33 11.70
CA GLN A 175 40.01 14.93 12.08
C GLN A 175 40.02 14.47 13.54
N HIS A 176 40.28 13.19 13.80
CA HIS A 176 41.07 12.70 14.93
C HIS A 176 41.65 11.32 14.63
N SER A 177 42.96 11.32 14.57
CA SER A 177 44.02 10.32 14.73
C SER A 177 43.68 8.84 14.86
N ASP A 178 44.37 8.09 13.99
CA ASP A 178 45.08 6.82 14.17
C ASP A 178 44.30 5.50 14.18
N ASN A 179 44.57 4.74 13.10
CA ASN A 179 44.46 3.29 12.98
C ASN A 179 43.04 2.70 13.00
N ALA A 180 42.29 2.88 11.93
CA ALA A 180 41.26 1.95 11.53
C ALA A 180 41.40 1.62 10.05
N THR A 181 41.70 0.38 9.77
CA THR A 181 41.66 -0.25 8.44
C THR A 181 40.32 0.01 7.80
N GLU A 182 40.32 0.70 6.65
CA GLU A 182 39.14 0.90 5.80
C GLU A 182 38.58 -0.47 5.37
N VAL A 183 37.41 -0.82 5.89
CA VAL A 183 36.61 -1.92 5.38
C VAL A 183 35.61 -1.29 4.37
N PRO A 184 35.62 -1.69 3.10
CA PRO A 184 34.72 -1.11 2.10
C PRO A 184 33.28 -1.57 2.37
N LEU A 185 32.40 -0.64 2.69
CA LEU A 185 30.95 -0.85 2.94
C LEU A 185 30.17 -1.45 1.74
N LYS A 186 30.83 -1.74 0.63
CA LYS A 186 30.21 -2.36 -0.57
C LYS A 186 30.22 -3.89 -0.59
N ALA A 187 30.90 -4.55 0.33
CA ALA A 187 31.01 -6.02 0.32
C ALA A 187 29.94 -6.74 1.16
N GLU A 188 29.32 -6.08 2.13
CA GLU A 188 28.41 -6.75 3.08
C GLU A 188 26.96 -6.90 2.58
N THR A 189 26.46 -6.03 1.70
CA THR A 189 25.09 -6.15 1.16
C THR A 189 24.89 -7.36 0.25
N SER A 190 25.96 -7.96 -0.26
CA SER A 190 25.92 -9.17 -1.08
C SER A 190 25.82 -10.47 -0.27
N LEU A 191 25.99 -10.41 1.05
CA LEU A 191 26.02 -11.58 1.93
C LEU A 191 24.62 -12.08 2.31
N TRP A 192 23.61 -11.20 2.38
CA TRP A 192 22.30 -11.54 2.93
C TRP A 192 21.30 -12.04 1.91
N LEU A 193 21.24 -11.42 0.72
CA LEU A 193 20.34 -11.83 -0.36
C LEU A 193 21.05 -11.68 -1.72
N LYS A 194 21.21 -12.81 -2.41
CA LYS A 194 21.74 -12.84 -3.79
C LYS A 194 20.65 -13.33 -4.73
N CYS A 195 20.32 -12.53 -5.75
CA CYS A 195 19.43 -13.00 -6.80
C CYS A 195 20.10 -14.15 -7.56
N ARG A 196 19.50 -15.33 -7.48
CA ARG A 196 19.98 -16.53 -8.19
C ARG A 196 19.34 -16.71 -9.54
N GLN A 197 18.07 -16.34 -9.65
CA GLN A 197 17.29 -16.63 -10.82
C GLN A 197 16.14 -15.67 -10.98
N THR A 198 15.80 -15.40 -12.24
CA THR A 198 14.61 -14.63 -12.64
C THR A 198 13.73 -15.52 -13.50
N ILE A 199 12.46 -15.64 -13.16
CA ILE A 199 11.43 -16.37 -13.87
C ILE A 199 10.46 -15.34 -14.45
N LEU A 200 10.07 -15.48 -15.69
CA LEU A 200 9.00 -14.70 -16.29
C LEU A 200 7.66 -15.32 -15.90
N SER A 201 6.81 -14.55 -15.23
CA SER A 201 5.46 -14.97 -14.88
C SER A 201 4.54 -14.65 -16.05
N ASN A 202 4.52 -15.43 -17.10
CA ASN A 202 3.68 -15.24 -18.27
C ASN A 202 3.34 -13.73 -18.52
N ASP A 203 2.23 -13.37 -19.10
CA ASP A 203 1.91 -11.97 -19.43
C ASP A 203 1.42 -11.11 -18.25
N LYS A 204 1.28 -11.66 -17.04
CA LYS A 204 0.69 -10.94 -15.88
C LYS A 204 1.52 -11.11 -14.60
N PRO A 205 1.61 -10.05 -13.76
CA PRO A 205 2.30 -10.13 -12.48
C PRO A 205 1.56 -11.06 -11.51
N CYS A 206 2.31 -11.81 -10.68
CA CYS A 206 1.72 -12.58 -9.60
C CYS A 206 1.34 -11.68 -8.41
N ASN A 207 0.08 -11.79 -7.98
CA ASN A 207 -0.42 -11.06 -6.82
C ASN A 207 -0.23 -11.81 -5.50
N SER A 208 -0.19 -13.15 -5.57
CA SER A 208 0.11 -14.00 -4.43
C SER A 208 1.12 -15.06 -4.83
N LEU A 209 2.10 -15.31 -3.97
CA LEU A 209 3.16 -16.30 -4.15
C LEU A 209 3.30 -17.13 -2.88
N ILE A 210 3.55 -18.41 -3.08
CA ILE A 210 4.02 -19.32 -2.03
C ILE A 210 5.21 -20.14 -2.53
N ILE A 211 6.03 -20.62 -1.60
CA ILE A 211 7.11 -21.56 -1.88
C ILE A 211 7.06 -22.70 -0.84
N THR A 212 7.13 -23.93 -1.32
CA THR A 212 7.13 -25.12 -0.48
C THR A 212 8.55 -25.44 0.03
N GLN A 213 8.64 -26.32 1.00
CA GLN A 213 9.93 -26.84 1.48
C GLN A 213 10.69 -27.60 0.39
N SER A 214 9.97 -28.27 -0.53
CA SER A 214 10.56 -28.97 -1.70
C SER A 214 11.04 -28.02 -2.79
N GLY A 215 10.78 -26.70 -2.66
CA GLY A 215 11.17 -25.69 -3.64
C GLY A 215 10.21 -25.57 -4.81
N GLU A 216 8.96 -26.03 -4.66
CA GLU A 216 7.91 -25.70 -5.63
C GLU A 216 7.32 -24.33 -5.33
N ILE A 217 7.16 -23.52 -6.36
CA ILE A 217 6.57 -22.19 -6.30
C ILE A 217 5.17 -22.26 -6.90
N ALA A 218 4.18 -21.74 -6.21
CA ALA A 218 2.86 -21.49 -6.78
C ALA A 218 2.59 -19.98 -6.80
N GLY A 219 2.05 -19.50 -7.91
CA GLY A 219 1.72 -18.09 -8.10
C GLY A 219 0.37 -17.90 -8.78
N SER A 220 -0.39 -16.91 -8.28
CA SER A 220 -1.63 -16.43 -8.88
C SER A 220 -1.38 -15.12 -9.64
N ASN A 221 -1.78 -15.05 -10.90
CA ASN A 221 -1.44 -13.97 -11.82
C ASN A 221 -2.66 -13.32 -12.50
N ASN A 222 -3.72 -13.04 -11.75
CA ASN A 222 -5.00 -12.54 -12.30
C ASN A 222 -5.61 -13.46 -13.38
N SER A 223 -5.42 -14.76 -13.23
CA SER A 223 -5.94 -15.83 -14.07
C SER A 223 -6.72 -16.82 -13.21
N PRO A 224 -7.66 -17.59 -13.78
CA PRO A 224 -8.28 -18.72 -13.11
C PRO A 224 -7.28 -19.83 -12.76
N GLU A 225 -6.12 -19.84 -13.40
CA GLU A 225 -5.09 -20.85 -13.22
C GLU A 225 -4.04 -20.42 -12.20
N ILE A 226 -3.56 -21.37 -11.40
CA ILE A 226 -2.42 -21.21 -10.52
C ILE A 226 -1.21 -21.82 -11.23
N GLN A 227 -0.22 -21.02 -11.54
CA GLN A 227 1.01 -21.47 -12.17
C GLN A 227 1.96 -22.10 -11.15
N LEU A 228 2.66 -23.15 -11.56
CA LEU A 228 3.63 -23.86 -10.74
C LEU A 228 5.01 -23.83 -11.40
N TRP A 229 6.05 -23.55 -10.60
CA TRP A 229 7.46 -23.57 -11.04
C TRP A 229 8.31 -24.34 -10.05
N GLN A 230 9.43 -24.87 -10.55
CA GLN A 230 10.47 -25.45 -9.71
C GLN A 230 11.56 -24.42 -9.43
N ALA A 231 11.72 -24.02 -8.17
CA ALA A 231 12.67 -22.99 -7.75
C ALA A 231 14.13 -23.29 -8.18
N ARG A 232 14.53 -24.56 -8.15
CA ARG A 232 15.91 -24.95 -8.46
C ARG A 232 16.32 -24.63 -9.91
N ILE A 233 15.42 -24.78 -10.86
CA ILE A 233 15.69 -24.63 -12.31
C ILE A 233 14.90 -23.48 -12.94
N GLY A 234 13.94 -22.88 -12.20
CA GLY A 234 13.09 -21.77 -12.66
C GLY A 234 12.14 -22.14 -13.78
N GLN A 235 11.94 -23.41 -14.05
CA GLN A 235 11.05 -23.84 -15.13
C GLN A 235 9.63 -24.08 -14.63
N PRO A 236 8.60 -23.80 -15.47
CA PRO A 236 7.24 -24.17 -15.19
C PRO A 236 7.11 -25.69 -15.12
N ILE A 237 6.43 -26.17 -14.10
CA ILE A 237 6.14 -27.61 -13.90
C ILE A 237 4.67 -27.95 -14.11
N GLY A 238 3.85 -26.96 -14.46
CA GLY A 238 2.44 -27.12 -14.78
C GLY A 238 1.57 -26.01 -14.20
N SER A 239 0.26 -26.21 -14.28
CA SER A 239 -0.74 -25.32 -13.68
C SER A 239 -1.85 -26.11 -13.00
N LEU A 240 -2.52 -25.50 -12.02
CA LEU A 240 -3.73 -26.02 -11.39
C LEU A 240 -4.93 -25.29 -11.98
N GLN A 241 -5.81 -26.06 -12.62
CA GLN A 241 -7.01 -25.55 -13.30
C GLN A 241 -8.26 -25.98 -12.56
N GLY A 242 -9.26 -25.10 -12.46
CA GLY A 242 -10.54 -25.43 -11.84
C GLY A 242 -11.29 -24.26 -11.23
N HIS A 243 -10.63 -23.11 -10.96
CA HIS A 243 -11.37 -21.87 -10.69
C HIS A 243 -11.98 -21.33 -11.99
N SER A 244 -13.14 -20.68 -11.89
CA SER A 244 -13.82 -20.06 -13.03
C SER A 244 -13.49 -18.59 -13.24
N ASP A 245 -12.85 -17.94 -12.24
CA ASP A 245 -12.38 -16.56 -12.31
C ASP A 245 -11.01 -16.44 -11.62
N ARG A 246 -10.40 -15.26 -11.67
CA ARG A 246 -9.05 -15.00 -11.17
C ARG A 246 -8.84 -15.45 -9.72
N VAL A 247 -7.70 -16.06 -9.48
CA VAL A 247 -7.24 -16.42 -8.14
C VAL A 247 -6.60 -15.19 -7.49
N THR A 248 -7.07 -14.84 -6.31
CA THR A 248 -6.69 -13.61 -5.59
C THR A 248 -5.63 -13.86 -4.54
N CYS A 249 -5.71 -14.99 -3.86
CA CYS A 249 -4.84 -15.30 -2.72
C CYS A 249 -4.53 -16.80 -2.64
N LEU A 250 -3.36 -17.10 -2.06
CA LEU A 250 -2.86 -18.44 -1.85
C LEU A 250 -2.41 -18.61 -0.40
N ALA A 251 -2.60 -19.79 0.15
CA ALA A 251 -2.01 -20.24 1.41
C ALA A 251 -1.50 -21.67 1.28
N LEU A 252 -0.52 -22.04 2.08
CA LEU A 252 0.07 -23.37 2.09
C LEU A 252 -0.25 -24.05 3.41
N SER A 253 -0.66 -25.32 3.36
CA SER A 253 -0.81 -26.14 4.58
C SER A 253 0.53 -26.27 5.31
N PRO A 254 0.53 -26.46 6.62
CA PRO A 254 1.76 -26.63 7.40
C PRO A 254 2.64 -27.79 6.92
N SER A 255 2.03 -28.83 6.36
CA SER A 255 2.75 -29.95 5.74
C SER A 255 3.45 -29.62 4.42
N GLY A 256 3.11 -28.47 3.81
CA GLY A 256 3.60 -28.08 2.48
C GLY A 256 3.02 -28.90 1.32
N GLN A 257 2.05 -29.79 1.57
CA GLN A 257 1.52 -30.70 0.54
C GLN A 257 0.21 -30.21 -0.07
N THR A 258 -0.54 -29.40 0.66
CA THR A 258 -1.83 -28.87 0.21
C THR A 258 -1.76 -27.36 0.01
N LEU A 259 -2.06 -26.92 -1.21
CA LEU A 259 -2.26 -25.52 -1.52
C LEU A 259 -3.74 -25.16 -1.34
N ILE A 260 -3.98 -23.98 -0.78
CA ILE A 260 -5.33 -23.41 -0.63
C ILE A 260 -5.36 -22.14 -1.48
N SER A 261 -6.41 -21.97 -2.27
CA SER A 261 -6.62 -20.78 -3.09
C SER A 261 -7.99 -20.19 -2.86
N GLY A 262 -8.03 -18.86 -2.76
CA GLY A 262 -9.26 -18.07 -2.82
C GLY A 262 -9.36 -17.35 -4.17
N SER A 263 -10.57 -17.20 -4.68
CA SER A 263 -10.81 -16.65 -6.01
C SER A 263 -11.96 -15.64 -6.02
N LYS A 264 -12.00 -14.86 -7.08
CA LYS A 264 -13.12 -14.00 -7.45
C LYS A 264 -14.37 -14.81 -7.76
N ASP A 265 -14.24 -16.09 -8.11
CA ASP A 265 -15.37 -17.01 -8.30
C ASP A 265 -16.10 -17.39 -6.98
N GLN A 266 -15.76 -16.71 -5.85
CA GLN A 266 -16.38 -16.89 -4.53
C GLN A 266 -16.07 -18.25 -3.89
N THR A 267 -15.19 -19.05 -4.49
CA THR A 267 -14.84 -20.38 -3.98
C THR A 267 -13.45 -20.42 -3.38
N ILE A 268 -13.28 -21.34 -2.42
CA ILE A 268 -11.97 -21.71 -1.90
C ILE A 268 -11.69 -23.14 -2.35
N LYS A 269 -10.52 -23.38 -2.93
CA LYS A 269 -10.13 -24.69 -3.42
C LYS A 269 -8.89 -25.22 -2.72
N PHE A 270 -8.87 -26.51 -2.48
CA PHE A 270 -7.77 -27.26 -1.89
C PHE A 270 -7.15 -28.14 -2.96
N TRP A 271 -5.85 -28.08 -3.12
CA TRP A 271 -5.10 -28.76 -4.18
C TRP A 271 -4.01 -29.63 -3.58
N ASP A 272 -3.93 -30.86 -4.03
CA ASP A 272 -2.78 -31.74 -3.79
C ASP A 272 -1.64 -31.31 -4.73
N LEU A 273 -0.58 -30.75 -4.17
CA LEU A 273 0.57 -30.28 -4.95
C LEU A 273 1.34 -31.43 -5.57
N ARG A 274 1.42 -32.59 -4.90
CA ARG A 274 2.15 -33.75 -5.41
C ARG A 274 1.50 -34.33 -6.67
N ASN A 275 0.17 -34.49 -6.64
CA ASN A 275 -0.60 -35.06 -7.75
C ASN A 275 -1.14 -33.98 -8.70
N LYS A 276 -1.01 -32.67 -8.34
CA LYS A 276 -1.55 -31.52 -9.08
C LYS A 276 -3.04 -31.65 -9.33
N LYS A 277 -3.80 -32.13 -8.36
CA LYS A 277 -5.24 -32.37 -8.46
C LYS A 277 -6.03 -31.54 -7.46
N LEU A 278 -7.22 -31.14 -7.88
CA LEU A 278 -8.22 -30.57 -7.00
C LEU A 278 -8.71 -31.64 -6.03
N MET A 279 -8.59 -31.38 -4.73
CA MET A 279 -9.04 -32.26 -3.65
C MET A 279 -10.44 -31.90 -3.20
N ARG A 280 -10.70 -30.60 -3.01
CA ARG A 280 -11.93 -30.12 -2.38
C ARG A 280 -12.25 -28.69 -2.80
N THR A 281 -13.53 -28.36 -2.86
CA THR A 281 -14.01 -26.99 -3.09
C THR A 281 -14.97 -26.61 -1.96
N PHE A 282 -14.77 -25.43 -1.37
CA PHE A 282 -15.72 -24.80 -0.46
C PHE A 282 -16.51 -23.77 -1.27
N THR A 283 -17.80 -23.99 -1.39
CA THR A 283 -18.73 -23.16 -2.18
C THR A 283 -19.68 -22.37 -1.28
N GLY A 284 -20.37 -21.40 -1.87
CA GLY A 284 -21.29 -20.51 -1.18
C GLY A 284 -22.71 -21.05 -0.96
N GLU A 285 -23.01 -22.31 -1.32
CA GLU A 285 -24.41 -22.79 -1.47
C GLU A 285 -25.30 -22.63 -0.23
N PHE A 286 -24.74 -22.62 0.99
CA PHE A 286 -25.55 -22.41 2.20
C PHE A 286 -24.96 -21.33 3.13
N ASP A 287 -23.62 -21.30 3.34
CA ASP A 287 -22.95 -20.41 4.29
C ASP A 287 -21.64 -19.81 3.74
N GLY A 288 -21.32 -20.02 2.46
CA GLY A 288 -20.07 -19.58 1.85
C GLY A 288 -20.04 -18.09 1.51
N HIS A 289 -18.92 -17.66 0.91
CA HIS A 289 -18.76 -16.28 0.46
C HIS A 289 -19.66 -15.95 -0.72
N LEU A 290 -20.23 -14.76 -0.71
CA LEU A 290 -21.08 -14.23 -1.78
C LEU A 290 -20.34 -13.23 -2.68
N ASN A 291 -19.08 -12.95 -2.37
CA ASN A 291 -18.24 -12.02 -3.12
C ASN A 291 -16.80 -12.53 -3.27
N GLU A 292 -15.97 -11.79 -4.02
CA GLU A 292 -14.56 -12.09 -4.28
C GLU A 292 -13.80 -12.33 -2.98
N ILE A 293 -13.09 -13.47 -2.87
CA ILE A 293 -12.25 -13.76 -1.71
C ILE A 293 -10.96 -12.94 -1.81
N THR A 294 -10.68 -12.19 -0.77
CA THR A 294 -9.51 -11.28 -0.72
C THR A 294 -8.29 -11.93 -0.10
N THR A 295 -8.49 -12.75 0.94
CA THR A 295 -7.39 -13.39 1.65
C THR A 295 -7.82 -14.69 2.32
N VAL A 296 -6.89 -15.63 2.46
CA VAL A 296 -7.07 -16.90 3.16
C VAL A 296 -5.89 -17.17 4.08
N ALA A 297 -6.13 -17.84 5.21
CA ALA A 297 -5.09 -18.30 6.12
C ALA A 297 -5.50 -19.63 6.76
N ILE A 298 -4.56 -20.57 6.92
CA ILE A 298 -4.83 -21.89 7.51
C ILE A 298 -4.08 -22.04 8.84
N SER A 299 -4.73 -22.68 9.81
CA SER A 299 -4.14 -22.93 11.12
C SER A 299 -3.01 -23.96 11.07
N PRO A 300 -2.03 -23.88 12.03
CA PRO A 300 -0.90 -24.78 12.08
C PRO A 300 -1.29 -26.27 12.27
N ASP A 301 -2.45 -26.57 12.84
CA ASP A 301 -2.99 -27.91 12.99
C ASP A 301 -3.80 -28.40 11.77
N ASN A 302 -3.91 -27.55 10.73
CA ASN A 302 -4.68 -27.80 9.49
C ASN A 302 -6.19 -28.03 9.72
N GLN A 303 -6.74 -27.64 10.87
CA GLN A 303 -8.16 -27.84 11.18
C GLN A 303 -9.05 -26.65 10.86
N ILE A 304 -8.51 -25.46 10.93
CA ILE A 304 -9.24 -24.21 10.73
C ILE A 304 -8.69 -23.43 9.54
N LEU A 305 -9.59 -23.01 8.68
CA LEU A 305 -9.32 -22.05 7.61
C LEU A 305 -10.04 -20.74 7.91
N LEU A 306 -9.36 -19.65 7.71
CA LEU A 306 -9.93 -18.31 7.72
C LEU A 306 -9.97 -17.77 6.29
N SER A 307 -11.04 -17.08 5.93
CA SER A 307 -11.15 -16.39 4.65
C SER A 307 -11.92 -15.09 4.79
N CYS A 308 -11.53 -14.07 4.03
CA CYS A 308 -12.28 -12.81 3.90
C CYS A 308 -12.68 -12.58 2.47
N ASP A 309 -13.80 -11.86 2.29
CA ASP A 309 -14.31 -11.39 1.01
C ASP A 309 -14.39 -9.85 0.94
N LEU A 310 -14.78 -9.33 -0.21
CA LEU A 310 -14.99 -7.89 -0.42
C LEU A 310 -16.21 -7.32 0.32
N ASP A 311 -17.14 -8.15 0.80
CA ASP A 311 -18.26 -7.70 1.62
C ASP A 311 -17.91 -7.57 3.10
N ASN A 312 -16.61 -7.55 3.42
CA ASN A 312 -16.11 -7.40 4.78
C ASN A 312 -16.56 -8.55 5.71
N SER A 313 -16.80 -9.72 5.15
CA SER A 313 -17.15 -10.92 5.87
C SER A 313 -15.94 -11.83 6.04
N LEU A 314 -15.63 -12.17 7.30
CA LEU A 314 -14.65 -13.20 7.63
C LEU A 314 -15.38 -14.47 8.03
N LYS A 315 -15.02 -15.56 7.40
CA LYS A 315 -15.55 -16.89 7.73
C LYS A 315 -14.46 -17.75 8.35
N VAL A 316 -14.84 -18.41 9.43
CA VAL A 316 -14.05 -19.44 10.09
C VAL A 316 -14.61 -20.79 9.66
N TRP A 317 -13.80 -21.60 9.01
CA TRP A 317 -14.20 -22.89 8.46
C TRP A 317 -13.58 -24.04 9.22
N SER A 318 -14.34 -25.12 9.44
CA SER A 318 -13.78 -26.41 9.75
C SER A 318 -13.30 -27.08 8.47
N VAL A 319 -11.99 -27.31 8.36
CA VAL A 319 -11.40 -27.95 7.18
C VAL A 319 -11.89 -29.38 7.01
N ASN A 320 -11.99 -30.13 8.12
CA ASN A 320 -12.43 -31.53 8.08
C ASN A 320 -13.89 -31.68 7.64
N HIS A 321 -14.77 -30.81 8.11
CA HIS A 321 -16.21 -30.89 7.85
C HIS A 321 -16.66 -30.04 6.65
N ALA A 322 -15.76 -29.24 6.05
CA ALA A 322 -16.04 -28.34 4.94
C ALA A 322 -17.24 -27.39 5.18
N ARG A 323 -17.40 -26.90 6.42
CA ARG A 323 -18.51 -26.02 6.83
C ARG A 323 -18.01 -24.78 7.55
N VAL A 324 -18.75 -23.69 7.44
CA VAL A 324 -18.54 -22.51 8.24
C VAL A 324 -18.89 -22.77 9.70
N ILE A 325 -17.96 -22.48 10.60
CA ILE A 325 -18.17 -22.56 12.05
C ILE A 325 -18.68 -21.20 12.55
N LYS A 326 -18.12 -20.12 12.00
CA LYS A 326 -18.41 -18.76 12.43
C LYS A 326 -18.34 -17.78 11.27
N ASN A 327 -19.24 -16.80 11.31
CA ASN A 327 -19.23 -15.64 10.42
C ASN A 327 -18.97 -14.38 11.26
N ILE A 328 -18.06 -13.51 10.83
CA ILE A 328 -17.67 -12.29 11.53
C ILE A 328 -17.69 -11.15 10.49
N SER A 329 -18.53 -10.15 10.73
CA SER A 329 -18.60 -8.97 9.87
C SER A 329 -17.67 -7.87 10.38
N PHE A 330 -17.09 -7.12 9.46
CA PHE A 330 -16.24 -5.95 9.71
C PHE A 330 -16.91 -4.68 9.17
N SER A 331 -16.45 -3.54 9.66
CA SER A 331 -16.90 -2.21 9.22
C SER A 331 -16.15 -1.69 7.99
N ALA A 332 -15.02 -2.30 7.64
CA ALA A 332 -14.21 -1.92 6.47
C ALA A 332 -13.41 -3.12 5.93
N ASP A 333 -12.85 -2.92 4.73
CA ASP A 333 -12.15 -3.95 3.97
C ASP A 333 -10.99 -4.57 4.75
N VAL A 334 -11.01 -5.90 4.85
CA VAL A 334 -9.92 -6.69 5.40
C VAL A 334 -8.99 -7.10 4.25
N THR A 335 -7.79 -6.57 4.25
CA THR A 335 -6.78 -6.84 3.21
C THR A 335 -5.79 -7.92 3.59
N CYS A 336 -5.63 -8.20 4.88
CA CYS A 336 -4.67 -9.19 5.37
C CYS A 336 -5.15 -9.91 6.62
N LEU A 337 -4.80 -11.19 6.65
CA LEU A 337 -5.01 -12.12 7.76
C LEU A 337 -3.71 -12.82 8.12
N ALA A 338 -3.51 -13.09 9.39
CA ALA A 338 -2.45 -13.96 9.87
C ALA A 338 -2.95 -14.77 11.06
N ILE A 339 -2.53 -16.03 11.14
CA ILE A 339 -2.78 -16.92 12.28
C ILE A 339 -1.49 -17.06 13.07
N ASN A 340 -1.60 -16.97 14.39
CA ASN A 340 -0.47 -17.15 15.28
C ASN A 340 0.07 -18.60 15.20
N PRO A 341 1.38 -18.84 15.27
CA PRO A 341 1.97 -20.17 15.19
C PRO A 341 1.44 -21.19 16.19
N ASN A 342 0.87 -20.76 17.32
CA ASN A 342 0.21 -21.69 18.28
C ASN A 342 -1.23 -22.07 17.88
N GLY A 343 -1.79 -21.51 16.81
CA GLY A 343 -3.12 -21.80 16.32
C GLY A 343 -4.29 -21.29 17.17
N GLN A 344 -4.03 -20.46 18.19
CA GLN A 344 -5.09 -19.99 19.09
C GLN A 344 -5.66 -18.63 18.71
N LEU A 345 -4.81 -17.78 18.10
CA LEU A 345 -5.13 -16.40 17.77
C LEU A 345 -5.02 -16.14 16.28
N PHE A 346 -5.77 -15.17 15.82
CA PHE A 346 -5.55 -14.58 14.50
C PHE A 346 -5.65 -13.05 14.56
N CYS A 347 -4.97 -12.41 13.62
CA CYS A 347 -5.04 -10.97 13.40
C CYS A 347 -5.67 -10.67 12.06
N SER A 348 -6.50 -9.63 12.04
CA SER A 348 -7.05 -9.04 10.83
C SER A 348 -6.69 -7.56 10.77
N GLY A 349 -6.31 -7.10 9.59
CA GLY A 349 -6.05 -5.70 9.29
C GLY A 349 -6.47 -5.37 7.87
N GLY A 350 -6.69 -4.08 7.61
CA GLY A 350 -7.17 -3.63 6.32
C GLY A 350 -7.10 -2.11 6.17
N LEU A 351 -8.05 -1.55 5.43
CA LEU A 351 -8.10 -0.12 5.18
C LEU A 351 -8.38 0.70 6.46
N GLU A 352 -9.03 0.09 7.46
CA GLU A 352 -9.08 0.68 8.79
C GLU A 352 -7.69 0.73 9.42
N SER A 353 -7.45 1.75 10.24
CA SER A 353 -6.21 1.86 11.01
C SER A 353 -6.13 0.87 12.19
N GLN A 354 -7.20 0.11 12.44
CA GLN A 354 -7.27 -0.83 13.55
C GLN A 354 -6.91 -2.25 13.14
N ILE A 355 -6.01 -2.86 13.90
CA ILE A 355 -5.69 -4.28 13.85
C ILE A 355 -6.45 -4.94 14.98
N ARG A 356 -7.21 -6.00 14.66
CA ARG A 356 -7.95 -6.76 15.66
C ARG A 356 -7.33 -8.12 15.87
N ILE A 357 -6.95 -8.41 17.10
CA ILE A 357 -6.47 -9.71 17.56
C ILE A 357 -7.65 -10.46 18.16
N ARG A 358 -7.90 -11.65 17.63
CA ARG A 358 -9.09 -12.46 17.98
C ARG A 358 -8.70 -13.88 18.34
N GLN A 359 -9.50 -14.51 19.17
CA GLN A 359 -9.43 -15.96 19.38
C GLN A 359 -10.03 -16.70 18.18
N ILE A 360 -9.38 -17.77 17.74
CA ILE A 360 -9.90 -18.62 16.65
C ILE A 360 -11.17 -19.35 17.10
N LYS A 361 -11.21 -19.84 18.34
CA LYS A 361 -12.28 -20.66 18.89
C LYS A 361 -13.66 -20.02 18.79
N ASP A 362 -13.77 -18.75 19.13
CA ASP A 362 -15.05 -18.04 19.27
C ASP A 362 -15.11 -16.72 18.49
N GLY A 363 -14.02 -16.30 17.86
CA GLY A 363 -13.92 -15.05 17.11
C GLY A 363 -13.96 -13.78 17.98
N GLN A 364 -13.86 -13.92 19.31
CA GLN A 364 -13.89 -12.78 20.21
C GLN A 364 -12.64 -11.92 20.04
N VAL A 365 -12.83 -10.59 20.06
CA VAL A 365 -11.72 -9.62 20.05
C VAL A 365 -11.07 -9.62 21.41
N ILE A 366 -9.82 -10.05 21.48
CA ILE A 366 -9.01 -9.96 22.69
C ILE A 366 -8.41 -8.58 22.82
N ARG A 367 -8.00 -8.01 21.68
CA ARG A 367 -7.31 -6.73 21.62
C ARG A 367 -7.52 -6.03 20.30
N SER A 368 -7.59 -4.70 20.37
CA SER A 368 -7.52 -3.81 19.20
C SER A 368 -6.30 -2.92 19.34
N ILE A 369 -5.52 -2.82 18.28
CA ILE A 369 -4.30 -2.02 18.18
C ILE A 369 -4.53 -0.94 17.13
N ASN A 370 -4.27 0.32 17.45
CA ASN A 370 -4.37 1.41 16.49
C ASN A 370 -3.04 1.57 15.75
N ASN A 371 -3.02 1.16 14.48
CA ASN A 371 -1.85 1.26 13.60
C ASN A 371 -1.66 2.66 12.99
N GLN A 372 -2.61 3.58 13.21
CA GLN A 372 -2.62 4.95 12.66
C GLN A 372 -2.71 5.04 11.12
N SER A 373 -2.72 3.92 10.42
CA SER A 373 -2.81 3.85 8.96
C SER A 373 -3.35 2.49 8.52
N GLY A 374 -3.89 2.42 7.31
CA GLY A 374 -4.32 1.15 6.72
C GLY A 374 -3.16 0.16 6.58
N VAL A 375 -3.45 -1.12 6.79
CA VAL A 375 -2.50 -2.23 6.85
C VAL A 375 -2.64 -3.09 5.59
N LEU A 376 -1.53 -3.37 4.92
CA LEU A 376 -1.49 -4.26 3.75
C LEU A 376 -0.91 -5.64 4.08
N SER A 377 -0.10 -5.73 5.11
CA SER A 377 0.49 -7.01 5.52
C SER A 377 0.68 -7.09 7.02
N ILE A 378 0.38 -8.27 7.55
CA ILE A 378 0.57 -8.66 8.95
C ILE A 378 1.37 -9.95 8.98
N ALA A 379 2.31 -10.05 9.92
CA ALA A 379 3.06 -11.29 10.17
C ALA A 379 3.26 -11.48 11.68
N PHE A 380 3.13 -12.72 12.15
CA PHE A 380 3.56 -13.12 13.49
C PHE A 380 5.02 -13.56 13.46
N SER A 381 5.75 -13.31 14.53
CA SER A 381 7.05 -13.93 14.74
C SER A 381 6.91 -15.45 14.90
N PRO A 382 7.95 -16.24 14.57
CA PRO A 382 7.89 -17.71 14.69
C PRO A 382 7.57 -18.20 16.09
N ASP A 383 7.97 -17.47 17.14
CA ASP A 383 7.66 -17.77 18.55
C ASP A 383 6.26 -17.28 18.98
N GLY A 384 5.56 -16.56 18.09
CA GLY A 384 4.21 -16.04 18.31
C GLY A 384 4.09 -14.91 19.33
N LYS A 385 5.19 -14.27 19.74
CA LYS A 385 5.17 -13.19 20.73
C LYS A 385 5.07 -11.80 20.13
N LEU A 386 5.55 -11.64 18.90
CA LEU A 386 5.59 -10.36 18.19
C LEU A 386 4.65 -10.35 17.00
N LEU A 387 4.16 -9.17 16.68
CA LEU A 387 3.37 -8.90 15.50
C LEU A 387 4.04 -7.79 14.71
N ALA A 388 4.32 -8.02 13.44
CA ALA A 388 4.77 -6.99 12.51
C ALA A 388 3.62 -6.57 11.60
N THR A 389 3.46 -5.26 11.39
CA THR A 389 2.44 -4.68 10.54
C THR A 389 3.05 -3.67 9.59
N SER A 390 2.57 -3.64 8.35
CA SER A 390 3.04 -2.71 7.33
C SER A 390 1.92 -2.32 6.38
N GLY A 391 2.07 -1.19 5.69
CA GLY A 391 1.02 -0.73 4.80
C GLY A 391 1.31 0.60 4.10
N PHE A 392 0.29 1.46 4.09
CA PHE A 392 0.30 2.71 3.33
C PHE A 392 1.23 3.78 3.89
N ASN A 393 1.52 3.76 5.18
CA ASN A 393 2.37 4.75 5.86
C ASN A 393 3.88 4.56 5.60
N ARG A 394 4.29 3.59 4.79
CA ARG A 394 5.69 3.30 4.44
C ARG A 394 6.57 2.88 5.62
N THR A 395 5.96 2.53 6.75
CA THR A 395 6.66 2.07 7.94
C THR A 395 6.26 0.64 8.28
N ILE A 396 7.14 -0.06 8.99
CA ILE A 396 6.82 -1.32 9.63
C ILE A 396 6.75 -1.04 11.11
N LYS A 397 5.66 -1.42 11.75
CA LYS A 397 5.52 -1.35 13.21
C LYS A 397 5.61 -2.73 13.81
N LEU A 398 6.38 -2.85 14.88
CA LEU A 398 6.53 -4.07 15.66
C LEU A 398 5.78 -3.90 16.98
N TRP A 399 4.96 -4.89 17.30
CA TRP A 399 4.09 -4.88 18.46
C TRP A 399 4.37 -6.08 19.36
N ASP A 400 4.38 -5.88 20.65
CA ASP A 400 4.32 -6.97 21.63
C ASP A 400 2.87 -7.48 21.71
N LEU A 401 2.68 -8.74 21.46
CA LEU A 401 1.34 -9.34 21.38
C LEU A 401 0.63 -9.40 22.74
N VAL A 402 1.40 -9.59 23.81
CA VAL A 402 0.87 -9.72 25.17
C VAL A 402 0.40 -8.37 25.70
N THR A 403 1.21 -7.32 25.55
CA THR A 403 0.88 -5.99 26.05
C THR A 403 0.09 -5.15 25.06
N GLY A 404 0.20 -5.44 23.74
CA GLY A 404 -0.35 -4.65 22.65
C GLY A 404 0.35 -3.32 22.43
N LYS A 405 1.52 -3.13 23.05
CA LYS A 405 2.31 -1.91 22.91
C LYS A 405 3.23 -1.99 21.69
N GLU A 406 3.42 -0.85 21.03
CA GLU A 406 4.44 -0.69 20.01
C GLU A 406 5.83 -0.81 20.64
N ILE A 407 6.68 -1.68 20.09
CA ILE A 407 8.07 -1.86 20.50
C ILE A 407 8.95 -0.88 19.75
N CYS A 408 8.81 -0.86 18.42
CA CYS A 408 9.57 0.03 17.53
C CYS A 408 8.87 0.21 16.19
N THR A 409 9.29 1.25 15.49
CA THR A 409 8.89 1.53 14.09
C THR A 409 10.13 1.56 13.21
N PHE A 410 10.15 0.74 12.15
CA PHE A 410 11.19 0.78 11.13
C PHE A 410 10.78 1.73 10.01
N THR A 411 11.67 2.64 9.65
CA THR A 411 11.49 3.65 8.62
C THR A 411 12.59 3.53 7.56
N GLY A 412 12.27 3.83 6.30
CA GLY A 412 13.25 3.77 5.21
C GLY A 412 12.61 3.53 3.86
N HIS A 413 11.53 2.74 3.76
CA HIS A 413 10.79 2.59 2.52
C HIS A 413 10.21 3.92 2.04
N LEU A 414 10.25 4.12 0.73
CA LEU A 414 9.84 5.36 0.07
C LEU A 414 8.42 5.32 -0.49
N ASP A 415 7.80 4.13 -0.50
CA ASP A 415 6.43 3.91 -0.92
C ASP A 415 5.79 2.83 -0.04
N ARG A 416 4.47 2.56 -0.21
CA ARG A 416 3.73 1.56 0.56
C ARG A 416 4.43 0.21 0.59
N ILE A 417 4.35 -0.45 1.72
CA ILE A 417 4.97 -1.75 1.93
C ILE A 417 3.92 -2.82 1.62
N SER A 418 4.18 -3.62 0.59
CA SER A 418 3.25 -4.64 0.11
C SER A 418 3.24 -5.90 0.97
N LYS A 419 4.41 -6.27 1.54
CA LYS A 419 4.54 -7.48 2.36
C LYS A 419 5.60 -7.29 3.43
N VAL A 420 5.36 -7.86 4.61
CA VAL A 420 6.33 -8.04 5.68
C VAL A 420 6.30 -9.50 6.13
N ILE A 421 7.45 -10.09 6.36
CA ILE A 421 7.63 -11.45 6.85
C ILE A 421 8.78 -11.50 7.85
N PHE A 422 8.72 -12.44 8.79
CA PHE A 422 9.86 -12.77 9.65
C PHE A 422 10.73 -13.82 8.98
N SER A 423 12.03 -13.77 9.22
CA SER A 423 12.90 -14.92 8.98
C SER A 423 12.51 -16.08 9.88
N PRO A 424 12.75 -17.36 9.48
CA PRO A 424 12.37 -18.51 10.29
C PRO A 424 13.05 -18.56 11.65
N ASP A 425 14.25 -17.98 11.80
CA ASP A 425 14.96 -17.85 13.08
C ASP A 425 14.39 -16.74 13.98
N GLY A 426 13.47 -15.92 13.45
CA GLY A 426 12.84 -14.83 14.18
C GLY A 426 13.72 -13.64 14.50
N GLN A 427 14.92 -13.50 13.88
CA GLN A 427 15.86 -12.43 14.18
C GLN A 427 15.80 -11.27 13.19
N THR A 428 15.26 -11.52 11.99
CA THR A 428 15.21 -10.55 10.90
C THR A 428 13.78 -10.36 10.41
N LEU A 429 13.39 -9.10 10.17
CA LEU A 429 12.23 -8.77 9.35
C LEU A 429 12.65 -8.50 7.92
N ILE A 430 11.84 -8.97 6.98
CA ILE A 430 12.02 -8.78 5.55
C ILE A 430 10.80 -8.06 5.03
N SER A 431 10.99 -6.98 4.28
CA SER A 431 9.89 -6.20 3.71
C SER A 431 10.07 -5.96 2.23
N SER A 432 8.96 -5.97 1.50
CA SER A 432 8.90 -5.58 0.09
C SER A 432 7.99 -4.38 -0.09
N SER A 433 8.34 -3.50 -1.03
CA SER A 433 7.62 -2.24 -1.21
C SER A 433 7.39 -1.88 -2.68
N TRP A 434 6.44 -0.98 -2.89
CA TRP A 434 6.20 -0.35 -4.18
C TRP A 434 7.33 0.60 -4.59
N ASP A 435 8.30 0.86 -3.71
CA ASP A 435 9.55 1.56 -4.04
C ASP A 435 10.57 0.67 -4.79
N ASN A 436 10.16 -0.55 -5.17
CA ASN A 436 10.94 -1.55 -5.91
C ASN A 436 12.05 -2.21 -5.10
N THR A 437 12.12 -1.95 -3.78
CA THR A 437 13.16 -2.50 -2.91
C THR A 437 12.64 -3.62 -2.01
N ILE A 438 13.55 -4.53 -1.66
CA ILE A 438 13.43 -5.42 -0.52
C ILE A 438 14.39 -4.90 0.54
N ARG A 439 13.93 -4.79 1.79
CA ARG A 439 14.75 -4.37 2.92
C ARG A 439 14.77 -5.41 4.00
N LEU A 440 15.91 -5.51 4.67
CA LEU A 440 16.15 -6.39 5.80
C LEU A 440 16.36 -5.53 7.05
N TRP A 441 15.75 -5.95 8.16
CA TRP A 441 15.77 -5.21 9.42
C TRP A 441 16.15 -6.13 10.56
N SER A 442 17.12 -5.74 11.37
CA SER A 442 17.49 -6.45 12.58
C SER A 442 16.49 -6.20 13.70
N LEU A 443 15.92 -7.25 14.27
CA LEU A 443 15.06 -7.11 15.45
C LEU A 443 15.83 -6.78 16.71
N ASN A 444 17.09 -7.19 16.78
CA ASN A 444 17.93 -6.93 17.95
C ASN A 444 18.37 -5.47 18.05
N THR A 445 18.69 -4.84 16.93
CA THR A 445 19.19 -3.45 16.90
C THR A 445 18.13 -2.44 16.46
N ALA A 446 16.98 -2.89 15.97
CA ALA A 446 15.93 -2.10 15.34
C ALA A 446 16.44 -1.23 14.15
N GLN A 447 17.49 -1.69 13.47
CA GLN A 447 18.12 -0.98 12.35
C GLN A 447 17.97 -1.74 11.02
N GLU A 448 18.08 -1.01 9.90
CA GLU A 448 18.18 -1.59 8.56
C GLU A 448 19.53 -2.30 8.40
N ILE A 449 19.46 -3.58 8.01
CA ILE A 449 20.64 -4.39 7.68
C ILE A 449 21.03 -4.19 6.22
N ALA A 450 20.04 -4.18 5.32
CA ALA A 450 20.27 -4.09 3.89
C ALA A 450 19.07 -3.51 3.14
N CYS A 451 19.35 -2.77 2.06
CA CYS A 451 18.38 -2.29 1.09
C CYS A 451 18.78 -2.79 -0.31
N ILE A 452 17.92 -3.60 -0.91
CA ILE A 452 18.19 -4.26 -2.18
C ILE A 452 17.24 -3.71 -3.23
N GLN A 453 17.77 -3.14 -4.33
CA GLN A 453 16.98 -2.81 -5.51
C GLN A 453 16.58 -4.11 -6.21
N ALA A 454 15.43 -4.64 -5.84
CA ALA A 454 15.03 -5.99 -6.22
C ALA A 454 14.43 -6.05 -7.62
N HIS A 455 13.57 -5.11 -7.98
CA HIS A 455 12.83 -5.11 -9.23
C HIS A 455 12.85 -3.75 -9.92
N ALA A 456 12.46 -3.72 -11.20
CA ALA A 456 12.31 -2.49 -11.97
C ALA A 456 11.01 -1.74 -11.64
N ASN A 457 9.97 -2.47 -11.20
CA ASN A 457 8.63 -1.96 -10.90
C ASN A 457 8.17 -2.39 -9.49
N PRO A 458 7.05 -1.84 -8.98
CA PRO A 458 6.52 -2.14 -7.65
C PRO A 458 6.42 -3.63 -7.34
N ILE A 459 6.94 -4.02 -6.18
CA ILE A 459 6.87 -5.40 -5.70
C ILE A 459 5.46 -5.64 -5.15
N LYS A 460 4.80 -6.69 -5.66
CA LYS A 460 3.44 -7.05 -5.27
C LYS A 460 3.39 -7.92 -4.04
N THR A 461 4.25 -8.93 -4.01
CA THR A 461 4.28 -9.92 -2.94
C THR A 461 5.64 -10.57 -2.84
N MET A 462 5.89 -11.21 -1.70
CA MET A 462 7.05 -12.07 -1.49
C MET A 462 6.70 -13.20 -0.53
N ALA A 463 7.48 -14.27 -0.58
CA ALA A 463 7.39 -15.39 0.34
C ALA A 463 8.78 -15.96 0.61
N ILE A 464 8.95 -16.58 1.79
CA ILE A 464 10.18 -17.25 2.18
C ILE A 464 9.91 -18.74 2.33
N ALA A 465 10.87 -19.57 1.88
CA ALA A 465 10.77 -21.00 2.09
C ALA A 465 10.88 -21.32 3.60
N PRO A 466 10.20 -22.37 4.10
CA PRO A 466 10.21 -22.72 5.51
C PRO A 466 11.62 -22.95 6.10
N ASN A 467 12.58 -23.35 5.26
CA ASN A 467 13.99 -23.53 5.67
C ASN A 467 14.81 -22.24 5.71
N GLY A 468 14.20 -21.08 5.38
CA GLY A 468 14.88 -19.80 5.36
C GLY A 468 15.86 -19.55 4.21
N GLN A 469 16.16 -20.56 3.39
CA GLN A 469 17.25 -20.47 2.41
C GLN A 469 16.85 -19.79 1.09
N THR A 470 15.58 -19.70 0.80
CA THR A 470 15.08 -19.12 -0.45
C THR A 470 13.97 -18.14 -0.19
N LEU A 471 14.17 -16.91 -0.61
CA LEU A 471 13.13 -15.88 -0.69
C LEU A 471 12.69 -15.77 -2.15
N ILE A 472 11.40 -15.55 -2.38
CA ILE A 472 10.85 -15.25 -3.69
C ILE A 472 10.09 -13.93 -3.66
N SER A 473 10.18 -13.16 -4.73
CA SER A 473 9.44 -11.90 -4.87
C SER A 473 8.82 -11.77 -6.26
N SER A 474 7.63 -11.19 -6.35
CA SER A 474 6.96 -10.87 -7.61
C SER A 474 6.68 -9.38 -7.72
N SER A 475 6.78 -8.86 -8.92
CA SER A 475 6.63 -7.45 -9.22
C SER A 475 5.72 -7.19 -10.42
N SER A 476 5.29 -5.94 -10.55
CA SER A 476 4.59 -5.44 -11.74
C SER A 476 5.45 -5.48 -13.02
N ASP A 477 6.75 -5.77 -12.92
CA ASP A 477 7.63 -6.05 -14.06
C ASP A 477 7.43 -7.43 -14.67
N ARG A 478 6.45 -8.21 -14.17
CA ARG A 478 6.11 -9.58 -14.59
C ARG A 478 7.22 -10.61 -14.31
N GLN A 479 8.11 -10.30 -13.38
CA GLN A 479 9.18 -11.21 -12.98
C GLN A 479 8.92 -11.76 -11.58
N ILE A 480 9.28 -13.02 -11.41
CA ILE A 480 9.49 -13.66 -10.12
C ILE A 480 10.99 -13.81 -9.95
N LYS A 481 11.56 -13.24 -8.90
CA LYS A 481 12.97 -13.37 -8.59
C LYS A 481 13.17 -14.27 -7.38
N LEU A 482 14.15 -15.15 -7.51
CA LEU A 482 14.58 -16.06 -6.47
C LEU A 482 15.87 -15.53 -5.85
N TRP A 483 15.83 -15.39 -4.56
CA TRP A 483 16.96 -14.89 -3.78
C TRP A 483 17.46 -16.01 -2.86
N GLN A 484 18.74 -16.23 -2.88
CA GLN A 484 19.35 -17.04 -1.84
C GLN A 484 19.49 -16.19 -0.59
N SER A 485 19.02 -16.67 0.53
CA SER A 485 19.15 -16.06 1.84
C SER A 485 20.06 -16.92 2.73
N ASN A 486 20.70 -16.27 3.67
CA ASN A 486 21.58 -16.90 4.67
C ASN A 486 21.02 -16.60 6.08
N PHE A 487 19.70 -16.83 6.27
CA PHE A 487 19.04 -16.71 7.56
C PHE A 487 19.18 -17.98 8.38
#